data_66777595b5d511996785e65afaed9522
#
_entry.id   66777595b5d511996785e65afaed9522
#
_cell.length_a   1.000
_cell.length_b   1.000
_cell.length_c   1.000
_cell.angle_alpha   90.00
_cell.angle_beta   90.00
_cell.angle_gamma   90.00
#
_symmetry.space_group_name_H-M   'P 1'
#
loop_
_entity.id
_entity.type
_entity.pdbx_description
1 polymer ?
#
loop_
_entity_poly.entity_id
_entity_poly.type
_entity_poly.pdbx_seq_one_letter_code
_entity_poly.pdbx_strand_id
1 'polypeptide(L)'
;MTWPAVWAIVRKDLASVIRNRGVRIPLLVTPIIILVFLPVLLVGGGELLASSGTVPIDAVGASPLDRVADPQLQERAISAVPPAARWAVFVLEVFLAPLYLLVPLVVATVIAADSFAGERERGTLEALLHTPTRDRELMLAKFLAAWLPAITVAWAGFLVYSVLANVLAWPSVGRVFFPTPTWLLLAFWVAPAVSALGLGVMVIVSGRVRTLQAAHQIGSLIVLPVVLLLVAQLGGVLLFEPRLVAAMGLLVWLLATLALRIGAGSLRRERLATRL
;
A
#
# COMPACT_ATOMS: atom_id res chain seq x y z
N MET A 1 -19.02 24.61 5.91
CA MET A 1 -18.27 23.40 6.29
C MET A 1 -17.81 23.55 7.73
N THR A 2 -18.31 22.70 8.62
CA THR A 2 -18.00 22.76 10.07
C THR A 2 -16.87 21.80 10.41
N TRP A 3 -15.62 22.30 10.38
CA TRP A 3 -14.44 21.51 10.71
C TRP A 3 -14.52 20.77 12.05
N PRO A 4 -15.11 21.32 13.13
CA PRO A 4 -15.30 20.61 14.39
C PRO A 4 -16.11 19.33 14.25
N ALA A 5 -17.20 19.34 13.44
CA ALA A 5 -18.02 18.16 13.21
C ALA A 5 -17.27 17.07 12.41
N VAL A 6 -16.52 17.47 11.36
CA VAL A 6 -15.67 16.56 10.59
C VAL A 6 -14.66 15.87 11.51
N TRP A 7 -13.97 16.65 12.36
CA TRP A 7 -12.94 16.11 13.26
C TRP A 7 -13.50 15.23 14.38
N ALA A 8 -14.70 15.52 14.85
CA ALA A 8 -15.40 14.67 15.83
C ALA A 8 -15.69 13.27 15.24
N ILE A 9 -16.15 13.20 13.98
CA ILE A 9 -16.39 11.93 13.28
C ILE A 9 -15.06 11.19 13.05
N VAL A 10 -14.01 11.89 12.58
CA VAL A 10 -12.68 11.29 12.40
C VAL A 10 -12.17 10.67 13.69
N ARG A 11 -12.26 11.38 14.83
CA ARG A 11 -11.83 10.86 16.14
C ARG A 11 -12.62 9.65 16.58
N LYS A 12 -13.93 9.65 16.37
CA LYS A 12 -14.81 8.50 16.67
C LYS A 12 -14.39 7.28 15.85
N ASP A 13 -14.19 7.44 14.53
CA ASP A 13 -13.85 6.33 13.64
C ASP A 13 -12.42 5.80 13.91
N LEU A 14 -11.45 6.68 14.18
CA LEU A 14 -10.11 6.28 14.63
C LEU A 14 -10.14 5.47 15.94
N ALA A 15 -10.97 5.88 16.92
CA ALA A 15 -11.13 5.14 18.16
C ALA A 15 -11.76 3.75 17.91
N SER A 16 -12.68 3.63 16.95
CA SER A 16 -13.27 2.36 16.51
C SER A 16 -12.22 1.44 15.90
N VAL A 17 -11.35 1.97 15.01
CA VAL A 17 -10.23 1.23 14.39
C VAL A 17 -9.33 0.59 15.44
N ILE A 18 -8.93 1.36 16.46
CA ILE A 18 -8.05 0.87 17.53
C ILE A 18 -8.71 -0.23 18.37
N ARG A 19 -10.04 -0.15 18.60
CA ARG A 19 -10.80 -1.11 19.41
C ARG A 19 -11.15 -2.38 18.65
N ASN A 20 -11.31 -2.33 17.34
CA ASN A 20 -11.70 -3.47 16.53
C ASN A 20 -10.47 -4.35 16.18
N ARG A 21 -10.44 -5.57 16.75
CA ARG A 21 -9.35 -6.55 16.48
C ARG A 21 -9.26 -6.93 15.01
N GLY A 22 -10.39 -7.05 14.30
CA GLY A 22 -10.43 -7.37 12.88
C GLY A 22 -9.78 -6.33 11.98
N VAL A 23 -9.74 -5.07 12.42
CA VAL A 23 -9.07 -3.97 11.72
C VAL A 23 -7.62 -3.83 12.20
N ARG A 24 -7.39 -3.90 13.51
CA ARG A 24 -6.08 -3.69 14.12
C ARG A 24 -5.05 -4.74 13.71
N ILE A 25 -5.45 -6.03 13.61
CA ILE A 25 -4.54 -7.11 13.25
C ILE A 25 -3.93 -6.90 11.85
N PRO A 26 -4.71 -6.73 10.76
CA PRO A 26 -4.14 -6.46 9.43
C PRO A 26 -3.29 -5.18 9.38
N LEU A 27 -3.68 -4.16 10.13
CA LEU A 27 -3.00 -2.86 10.19
C LEU A 27 -1.57 -2.97 10.77
N LEU A 28 -1.33 -3.89 11.71
CA LEU A 28 -0.02 -4.13 12.30
C LEU A 28 0.74 -5.26 11.60
N VAL A 29 0.06 -6.36 11.31
CA VAL A 29 0.69 -7.58 10.78
C VAL A 29 1.17 -7.38 9.34
N THR A 30 0.39 -6.72 8.49
CA THR A 30 0.76 -6.51 7.08
C THR A 30 2.09 -5.76 6.92
N PRO A 31 2.30 -4.57 7.54
CA PRO A 31 3.58 -3.88 7.41
C PRO A 31 4.74 -4.67 8.05
N ILE A 32 4.51 -5.34 9.18
CA ILE A 32 5.57 -6.15 9.81
C ILE A 32 6.02 -7.29 8.89
N ILE A 33 5.07 -8.00 8.28
CA ILE A 33 5.42 -9.10 7.36
C ILE A 33 6.15 -8.56 6.14
N ILE A 34 5.63 -7.50 5.50
CA ILE A 34 6.16 -7.02 4.22
C ILE A 34 7.47 -6.24 4.41
N LEU A 35 7.56 -5.40 5.44
CA LEU A 35 8.65 -4.43 5.56
C LEU A 35 9.74 -4.85 6.56
N VAL A 36 9.49 -5.89 7.37
CA VAL A 36 10.47 -6.39 8.33
C VAL A 36 10.78 -7.86 8.08
N PHE A 37 9.77 -8.73 8.16
CA PHE A 37 10.00 -10.17 8.06
C PHE A 37 10.50 -10.60 6.69
N LEU A 38 9.85 -10.13 5.63
CA LEU A 38 10.17 -10.53 4.25
C LEU A 38 11.58 -10.06 3.81
N PRO A 39 12.02 -8.81 4.05
CA PRO A 39 13.40 -8.39 3.77
C PRO A 39 14.44 -9.21 4.52
N VAL A 40 14.24 -9.46 5.82
CA VAL A 40 15.16 -10.27 6.63
C VAL A 40 15.23 -11.69 6.11
N LEU A 41 14.09 -12.29 5.77
CA LEU A 41 14.03 -13.65 5.24
C LEU A 41 14.73 -13.76 3.88
N LEU A 42 14.48 -12.82 2.96
CA LEU A 42 15.02 -12.91 1.60
C LEU A 42 16.50 -12.57 1.53
N VAL A 43 16.95 -11.53 2.24
CA VAL A 43 18.36 -11.16 2.26
C VAL A 43 19.16 -12.14 3.10
N GLY A 44 18.75 -12.38 4.35
CA GLY A 44 19.47 -13.32 5.24
C GLY A 44 19.39 -14.77 4.77
N GLY A 45 18.24 -15.20 4.24
CA GLY A 45 18.09 -16.54 3.64
C GLY A 45 18.95 -16.71 2.38
N GLY A 46 19.04 -15.68 1.54
CA GLY A 46 19.94 -15.69 0.37
C GLY A 46 21.42 -15.83 0.75
N GLU A 47 21.86 -15.10 1.77
CA GLU A 47 23.24 -15.20 2.28
C GLU A 47 23.53 -16.59 2.90
N LEU A 48 22.59 -17.16 3.64
CA LEU A 48 22.72 -18.51 4.21
C LEU A 48 22.81 -19.58 3.11
N LEU A 49 21.98 -19.48 2.06
CA LEU A 49 22.02 -20.40 0.92
C LEU A 49 23.32 -20.28 0.13
N ALA A 50 23.82 -19.06 -0.06
CA ALA A 50 25.10 -18.82 -0.70
C ALA A 50 26.27 -19.38 0.11
N SER A 51 26.25 -19.24 1.43
CA SER A 51 27.30 -19.76 2.31
C SER A 51 27.29 -21.29 2.46
N SER A 52 26.14 -21.93 2.29
CA SER A 52 25.99 -23.40 2.35
C SER A 52 26.51 -24.11 1.10
N GLY A 53 26.87 -23.40 0.04
CA GLY A 53 27.33 -23.97 -1.23
C GLY A 53 26.25 -24.75 -2.01
N THR A 54 25.01 -24.73 -1.53
CA THR A 54 23.89 -25.45 -2.18
C THR A 54 23.39 -24.73 -3.42
N VAL A 55 23.64 -23.43 -3.53
CA VAL A 55 23.31 -22.63 -4.71
C VAL A 55 24.57 -21.89 -5.16
N PRO A 56 25.02 -22.02 -6.44
CA PRO A 56 26.14 -21.26 -6.94
C PRO A 56 25.88 -19.77 -6.73
N ILE A 57 26.87 -19.03 -6.23
CA ILE A 57 26.77 -17.57 -6.02
C ILE A 57 26.34 -16.86 -7.32
N ASP A 58 26.77 -17.41 -8.45
CA ASP A 58 26.38 -16.91 -9.80
C ASP A 58 24.88 -17.13 -10.09
N ALA A 59 24.25 -18.14 -9.54
CA ALA A 59 22.82 -18.40 -9.70
C ALA A 59 21.96 -17.50 -8.78
N VAL A 60 22.48 -17.14 -7.61
CA VAL A 60 21.87 -16.14 -6.71
C VAL A 60 22.19 -14.74 -7.21
N GLY A 61 23.33 -14.54 -7.86
CA GLY A 61 23.78 -13.28 -8.45
C GLY A 61 23.28 -13.03 -9.88
N ALA A 62 22.68 -14.06 -10.55
CA ALA A 62 21.91 -13.86 -11.78
C ALA A 62 20.63 -13.10 -11.43
N SER A 63 20.83 -11.83 -11.09
CA SER A 63 19.72 -10.95 -10.70
C SER A 63 18.84 -10.73 -11.92
N PRO A 64 17.53 -10.51 -11.76
CA PRO A 64 16.67 -10.00 -12.82
C PRO A 64 17.18 -8.71 -13.44
N LEU A 65 18.17 -8.02 -12.83
CA LEU A 65 18.92 -6.92 -13.41
C LEU A 65 19.68 -7.34 -14.67
N ASP A 66 20.11 -8.59 -14.77
CA ASP A 66 20.76 -9.14 -15.97
C ASP A 66 19.77 -9.34 -17.14
N ARG A 67 18.47 -9.28 -16.86
CA ARG A 67 17.38 -9.38 -17.85
C ARG A 67 16.82 -8.01 -18.26
N VAL A 68 17.40 -6.93 -17.77
CA VAL A 68 17.00 -5.57 -18.18
C VAL A 68 17.20 -5.41 -19.67
N ALA A 69 16.12 -5.09 -20.38
CA ALA A 69 16.10 -5.00 -21.84
C ALA A 69 16.98 -3.85 -22.39
N ASP A 70 17.33 -2.87 -21.56
CA ASP A 70 18.22 -1.76 -21.94
C ASP A 70 19.64 -2.00 -21.41
N PRO A 71 20.63 -2.28 -22.30
CA PRO A 71 22.01 -2.55 -21.91
C PRO A 71 22.68 -1.39 -21.14
N GLN A 72 22.30 -0.14 -21.42
CA GLN A 72 22.89 1.02 -20.74
C GLN A 72 22.40 1.17 -19.31
N LEU A 73 21.12 0.86 -19.05
CA LEU A 73 20.55 0.85 -17.71
C LEU A 73 21.08 -0.34 -16.91
N GLN A 74 21.22 -1.49 -17.54
CA GLN A 74 21.84 -2.68 -16.97
C GLN A 74 23.27 -2.39 -16.52
N GLU A 75 24.11 -1.84 -17.39
CA GLU A 75 25.52 -1.56 -17.10
C GLU A 75 25.66 -0.53 -15.94
N ARG A 76 24.83 0.50 -15.91
CA ARG A 76 24.80 1.48 -14.81
C ARG A 76 24.35 0.88 -13.48
N ALA A 77 23.34 0.02 -13.49
CA ALA A 77 22.84 -0.64 -12.30
C ALA A 77 23.84 -1.68 -11.75
N ILE A 78 24.52 -2.41 -12.65
CA ILE A 78 25.47 -3.45 -12.28
C ILE A 78 26.83 -2.85 -11.87
N SER A 79 27.32 -1.82 -12.55
CA SER A 79 28.64 -1.23 -12.25
C SER A 79 28.67 -0.45 -10.93
N ALA A 80 27.52 0.07 -10.49
CA ALA A 80 27.41 0.84 -9.25
C ALA A 80 27.36 -0.03 -7.97
N VAL A 81 27.16 -1.36 -8.11
CA VAL A 81 26.93 -2.26 -6.96
C VAL A 81 27.93 -3.42 -6.99
N PRO A 82 28.68 -3.68 -5.89
CA PRO A 82 29.56 -4.84 -5.79
C PRO A 82 28.81 -6.15 -6.07
N PRO A 83 29.42 -7.15 -6.74
CA PRO A 83 28.75 -8.41 -7.06
C PRO A 83 28.10 -9.09 -5.85
N ALA A 84 28.76 -9.07 -4.70
CA ALA A 84 28.24 -9.63 -3.44
C ALA A 84 26.99 -8.91 -2.91
N ALA A 85 26.80 -7.66 -3.27
CA ALA A 85 25.67 -6.85 -2.80
C ALA A 85 24.47 -6.86 -3.75
N ARG A 86 24.62 -7.39 -4.97
CA ARG A 86 23.58 -7.32 -6.03
C ARG A 86 22.26 -7.94 -5.60
N TRP A 87 22.30 -9.11 -4.94
CA TRP A 87 21.10 -9.76 -4.45
C TRP A 87 20.38 -8.92 -3.38
N ALA A 88 21.11 -8.45 -2.37
CA ALA A 88 20.53 -7.65 -1.30
C ALA A 88 19.92 -6.35 -1.85
N VAL A 89 20.64 -5.62 -2.71
CA VAL A 89 20.16 -4.39 -3.34
C VAL A 89 18.94 -4.68 -4.23
N PHE A 90 18.97 -5.74 -5.04
CA PHE A 90 17.83 -6.13 -5.86
C PHE A 90 16.58 -6.40 -5.01
N VAL A 91 16.70 -7.20 -3.96
CA VAL A 91 15.57 -7.50 -3.07
C VAL A 91 15.03 -6.23 -2.41
N LEU A 92 15.93 -5.42 -1.83
CA LEU A 92 15.54 -4.28 -1.03
C LEU A 92 15.06 -3.08 -1.86
N GLU A 93 15.63 -2.85 -3.03
CA GLU A 93 15.30 -1.68 -3.84
C GLU A 93 14.25 -1.99 -4.91
N VAL A 94 14.34 -3.15 -5.54
CA VAL A 94 13.52 -3.50 -6.70
C VAL A 94 12.36 -4.39 -6.31
N PHE A 95 12.62 -5.58 -5.77
CA PHE A 95 11.60 -6.59 -5.51
C PHE A 95 10.54 -6.13 -4.49
N LEU A 96 10.96 -5.46 -3.42
CA LEU A 96 10.04 -5.02 -2.36
C LEU A 96 9.29 -3.72 -2.68
N ALA A 97 9.68 -2.98 -3.72
CA ALA A 97 9.04 -1.72 -4.08
C ALA A 97 7.54 -1.84 -4.39
N PRO A 98 7.05 -2.77 -5.26
CA PRO A 98 5.61 -2.94 -5.45
C PRO A 98 4.93 -3.51 -4.21
N LEU A 99 5.57 -4.41 -3.45
CA LEU A 99 5.01 -4.98 -2.24
C LEU A 99 4.79 -3.94 -1.14
N TYR A 100 5.64 -2.91 -1.08
CA TYR A 100 5.41 -1.78 -0.18
C TYR A 100 4.04 -1.14 -0.37
N LEU A 101 3.55 -1.02 -1.61
CA LEU A 101 2.26 -0.41 -1.92
C LEU A 101 1.07 -1.22 -1.38
N LEU A 102 1.26 -2.50 -1.05
CA LEU A 102 0.23 -3.29 -0.37
C LEU A 102 -0.07 -2.76 1.04
N VAL A 103 0.91 -2.17 1.73
CA VAL A 103 0.72 -1.66 3.09
C VAL A 103 -0.36 -0.58 3.14
N PRO A 104 -0.22 0.58 2.46
CA PRO A 104 -1.25 1.61 2.47
C PRO A 104 -2.57 1.13 1.84
N LEU A 105 -2.51 0.26 0.83
CA LEU A 105 -3.67 -0.29 0.16
C LEU A 105 -4.53 -1.14 1.10
N VAL A 106 -3.91 -2.14 1.77
CA VAL A 106 -4.62 -3.05 2.68
C VAL A 106 -5.15 -2.28 3.88
N VAL A 107 -4.36 -1.40 4.48
CA VAL A 107 -4.80 -0.60 5.62
C VAL A 107 -6.00 0.26 5.26
N ALA A 108 -5.95 1.00 4.12
CA ALA A 108 -7.05 1.84 3.68
C ALA A 108 -8.32 1.02 3.38
N THR A 109 -8.19 -0.11 2.70
CA THR A 109 -9.34 -0.95 2.32
C THR A 109 -10.00 -1.61 3.55
N VAL A 110 -9.21 -2.09 4.52
CA VAL A 110 -9.73 -2.71 5.74
C VAL A 110 -10.50 -1.69 6.58
N ILE A 111 -9.94 -0.50 6.79
CA ILE A 111 -10.62 0.57 7.54
C ILE A 111 -11.87 1.04 6.80
N ALA A 112 -11.80 1.22 5.47
CA ALA A 112 -12.95 1.62 4.68
C ALA A 112 -14.07 0.57 4.70
N ALA A 113 -13.73 -0.73 4.61
CA ALA A 113 -14.71 -1.80 4.70
C ALA A 113 -15.47 -1.77 6.03
N ASP A 114 -14.77 -1.64 7.16
CA ASP A 114 -15.40 -1.54 8.47
C ASP A 114 -16.24 -0.27 8.63
N SER A 115 -15.74 0.88 8.15
CA SER A 115 -16.43 2.18 8.25
C SER A 115 -17.68 2.29 7.36
N PHE A 116 -17.77 1.54 6.25
CA PHE A 116 -18.93 1.60 5.35
C PHE A 116 -19.78 0.33 5.40
N ALA A 117 -19.21 -0.84 5.04
CA ALA A 117 -19.95 -2.09 5.03
C ALA A 117 -20.25 -2.59 6.46
N GLY A 118 -19.27 -2.46 7.37
CA GLY A 118 -19.45 -2.85 8.77
C GLY A 118 -20.48 -2.01 9.51
N GLU A 119 -20.51 -0.69 9.31
CA GLU A 119 -21.56 0.17 9.90
C GLU A 119 -22.94 -0.12 9.30
N ARG A 120 -23.01 -0.45 8.01
CA ARG A 120 -24.26 -0.85 7.35
C ARG A 120 -24.79 -2.17 7.94
N GLU A 121 -23.93 -3.18 8.06
CA GLU A 121 -24.30 -4.48 8.64
C GLU A 121 -24.78 -4.37 10.10
N ARG A 122 -24.19 -3.45 10.88
CA ARG A 122 -24.58 -3.16 12.26
C ARG A 122 -25.78 -2.22 12.38
N GLY A 123 -26.34 -1.69 11.28
CA GLY A 123 -27.46 -0.74 11.30
C GLY A 123 -27.08 0.66 11.84
N THR A 124 -25.81 0.93 12.12
CA THR A 124 -25.36 2.21 12.70
C THR A 124 -25.22 3.32 11.66
N LEU A 125 -25.18 2.97 10.38
CA LEU A 125 -25.12 3.95 9.29
C LEU A 125 -26.38 4.83 9.23
N GLU A 126 -27.56 4.27 9.53
CA GLU A 126 -28.83 5.00 9.55
C GLU A 126 -28.82 6.11 10.62
N ALA A 127 -28.32 5.80 11.82
CA ALA A 127 -28.21 6.80 12.88
C ALA A 127 -27.32 7.98 12.48
N LEU A 128 -26.28 7.75 11.69
CA LEU A 128 -25.42 8.80 11.14
C LEU A 128 -26.14 9.68 10.11
N LEU A 129 -27.06 9.11 9.32
CA LEU A 129 -27.84 9.85 8.34
C LEU A 129 -28.84 10.80 8.98
N HIS A 130 -29.26 10.55 10.23
CA HIS A 130 -30.14 11.45 11.02
C HIS A 130 -29.39 12.60 11.70
N THR A 131 -28.05 12.63 11.62
CA THR A 131 -27.28 13.77 12.16
C THR A 131 -27.41 15.02 11.26
N PRO A 132 -27.35 16.23 11.83
CA PRO A 132 -27.49 17.49 11.05
C PRO A 132 -26.25 17.82 10.19
N THR A 133 -25.36 16.85 9.94
CA THR A 133 -24.17 17.01 9.10
C THR A 133 -24.51 16.91 7.62
N ARG A 134 -23.85 17.69 6.78
CA ARG A 134 -24.01 17.62 5.31
C ARG A 134 -23.34 16.33 4.78
N ASP A 135 -23.91 15.73 3.74
CA ASP A 135 -23.38 14.50 3.12
C ASP A 135 -21.89 14.63 2.73
N ARG A 136 -21.47 15.81 2.25
CA ARG A 136 -20.07 16.08 1.91
C ARG A 136 -19.14 16.08 3.13
N GLU A 137 -19.60 16.59 4.26
CA GLU A 137 -18.84 16.62 5.51
C GLU A 137 -18.67 15.22 6.08
N LEU A 138 -19.73 14.41 6.05
CA LEU A 138 -19.69 13.01 6.44
C LEU A 138 -18.73 12.18 5.59
N MET A 139 -18.81 12.33 4.26
CA MET A 139 -17.93 11.65 3.32
C MET A 139 -16.47 12.03 3.52
N LEU A 140 -16.19 13.33 3.69
CA LEU A 140 -14.82 13.79 3.95
C LEU A 140 -14.29 13.28 5.27
N ALA A 141 -15.11 13.27 6.32
CA ALA A 141 -14.70 12.74 7.62
C ALA A 141 -14.35 11.25 7.54
N LYS A 142 -15.20 10.45 6.90
CA LYS A 142 -14.94 9.02 6.70
C LYS A 142 -13.72 8.76 5.80
N PHE A 143 -13.54 9.57 4.75
CA PHE A 143 -12.33 9.52 3.92
C PHE A 143 -11.08 9.76 4.78
N LEU A 144 -11.04 10.85 5.53
CA LEU A 144 -9.87 11.18 6.37
C LEU A 144 -9.63 10.14 7.45
N ALA A 145 -10.70 9.59 8.05
CA ALA A 145 -10.60 8.57 9.09
C ALA A 145 -9.96 7.26 8.60
N ALA A 146 -10.09 6.92 7.32
CA ALA A 146 -9.45 5.75 6.72
C ALA A 146 -8.09 6.08 6.09
N TRP A 147 -7.98 7.23 5.43
CA TRP A 147 -6.80 7.63 4.67
C TRP A 147 -5.62 8.03 5.55
N LEU A 148 -5.85 8.81 6.61
CA LEU A 148 -4.79 9.24 7.52
C LEU A 148 -4.07 8.08 8.21
N PRO A 149 -4.75 7.09 8.82
CA PRO A 149 -4.06 5.92 9.38
C PRO A 149 -3.29 5.13 8.34
N ALA A 150 -3.84 4.97 7.13
CA ALA A 150 -3.17 4.23 6.06
C ALA A 150 -1.83 4.87 5.66
N ILE A 151 -1.81 6.19 5.51
CA ILE A 151 -0.59 6.94 5.20
C ILE A 151 0.38 6.91 6.39
N THR A 152 -0.12 7.11 7.61
CA THR A 152 0.72 7.12 8.81
C THR A 152 1.43 5.77 8.98
N VAL A 153 0.71 4.66 8.80
CA VAL A 153 1.29 3.31 8.86
C VAL A 153 2.29 3.09 7.72
N ALA A 154 1.97 3.54 6.51
CA ALA A 154 2.87 3.42 5.36
C ALA A 154 4.18 4.21 5.58
N TRP A 155 4.09 5.45 6.07
CA TRP A 155 5.28 6.28 6.32
C TRP A 155 6.09 5.78 7.52
N ALA A 156 5.43 5.37 8.60
CA ALA A 156 6.12 4.75 9.73
C ALA A 156 6.84 3.46 9.29
N GLY A 157 6.15 2.62 8.51
CA GLY A 157 6.74 1.42 7.92
C GLY A 157 7.91 1.73 6.98
N PHE A 158 7.80 2.77 6.16
CA PHE A 158 8.89 3.23 5.29
C PHE A 158 10.13 3.68 6.09
N LEU A 159 9.94 4.39 7.19
CA LEU A 159 11.06 4.78 8.05
C LEU A 159 11.75 3.57 8.69
N VAL A 160 10.97 2.64 9.25
CA VAL A 160 11.51 1.38 9.80
C VAL A 160 12.24 0.59 8.71
N TYR A 161 11.62 0.46 7.53
CA TYR A 161 12.22 -0.23 6.39
C TYR A 161 13.51 0.43 5.92
N SER A 162 13.59 1.78 5.90
CA SER A 162 14.78 2.53 5.50
C SER A 162 15.98 2.21 6.39
N VAL A 163 15.75 2.12 7.70
CA VAL A 163 16.79 1.71 8.65
C VAL A 163 17.18 0.25 8.42
N LEU A 164 16.19 -0.64 8.32
CA LEU A 164 16.39 -2.07 8.14
C LEU A 164 17.16 -2.40 6.85
N ALA A 165 16.79 -1.76 5.73
CA ALA A 165 17.45 -1.96 4.44
C ALA A 165 18.94 -1.61 4.49
N ASN A 166 19.29 -0.49 5.12
CA ASN A 166 20.68 -0.10 5.30
C ASN A 166 21.43 -1.07 6.24
N VAL A 167 20.80 -1.54 7.31
CA VAL A 167 21.41 -2.52 8.23
C VAL A 167 21.67 -3.85 7.53
N LEU A 168 20.69 -4.36 6.79
CA LEU A 168 20.82 -5.64 6.07
C LEU A 168 21.87 -5.59 4.96
N ALA A 169 21.96 -4.47 4.23
CA ALA A 169 22.92 -4.34 3.14
C ALA A 169 24.32 -3.86 3.61
N TRP A 170 24.47 -3.43 4.86
CA TRP A 170 25.73 -2.87 5.36
C TRP A 170 26.94 -3.77 5.14
N PRO A 171 26.88 -5.10 5.42
CA PRO A 171 28.05 -5.96 5.25
C PRO A 171 28.57 -6.03 3.81
N SER A 172 27.68 -5.87 2.81
CA SER A 172 28.00 -6.03 1.39
C SER A 172 28.18 -4.70 0.65
N VAL A 173 27.50 -3.62 1.10
CA VAL A 173 27.54 -2.30 0.44
C VAL A 173 28.50 -1.33 1.14
N GLY A 174 28.67 -1.39 2.46
CA GLY A 174 29.60 -0.56 3.25
C GLY A 174 29.24 0.92 3.30
N ARG A 175 28.05 1.32 2.83
CA ARG A 175 27.57 2.72 2.84
C ARG A 175 26.05 2.77 2.97
N VAL A 176 25.54 3.93 3.41
CA VAL A 176 24.09 4.20 3.35
C VAL A 176 23.69 4.36 1.86
N PHE A 177 22.79 3.51 1.37
CA PHE A 177 22.31 3.54 -0.02
C PHE A 177 20.81 3.84 -0.12
N PHE A 178 20.07 3.59 0.94
CA PHE A 178 18.62 3.75 0.99
C PHE A 178 18.23 4.91 1.94
N PRO A 179 17.19 5.75 1.65
CA PRO A 179 16.24 5.61 0.55
C PRO A 179 16.75 6.21 -0.78
N THR A 180 16.32 5.62 -1.88
CA THR A 180 16.54 6.14 -3.24
C THR A 180 15.44 7.14 -3.64
N PRO A 181 15.66 8.01 -4.66
CA PRO A 181 14.64 8.93 -5.16
C PRO A 181 13.34 8.20 -5.59
N THR A 182 13.46 7.01 -6.14
CA THR A 182 12.33 6.15 -6.51
C THR A 182 11.47 5.80 -5.29
N TRP A 183 12.08 5.39 -4.19
CA TRP A 183 11.40 5.07 -2.96
C TRP A 183 10.77 6.28 -2.26
N LEU A 184 11.39 7.45 -2.36
CA LEU A 184 10.77 8.69 -1.88
C LEU A 184 9.49 8.99 -2.67
N LEU A 185 9.51 8.83 -4.00
CA LEU A 185 8.31 8.97 -4.83
C LEU A 185 7.25 7.92 -4.49
N LEU A 186 7.65 6.65 -4.27
CA LEU A 186 6.72 5.60 -3.84
C LEU A 186 6.07 5.95 -2.50
N ALA A 187 6.85 6.38 -1.52
CA ALA A 187 6.35 6.66 -0.17
C ALA A 187 5.48 7.93 -0.09
N PHE A 188 5.90 9.01 -0.74
CA PHE A 188 5.24 10.32 -0.55
C PHE A 188 4.28 10.70 -1.67
N TRP A 189 4.37 10.07 -2.85
CA TRP A 189 3.50 10.36 -3.98
C TRP A 189 2.55 9.21 -4.31
N VAL A 190 3.07 7.99 -4.45
CA VAL A 190 2.27 6.83 -4.89
C VAL A 190 1.48 6.21 -3.75
N ALA A 191 2.07 6.02 -2.57
CA ALA A 191 1.39 5.40 -1.43
C ALA A 191 0.12 6.15 -0.99
N PRO A 192 0.11 7.50 -0.88
CA PRO A 192 -1.11 8.26 -0.65
C PRO A 192 -2.16 8.09 -1.75
N ALA A 193 -1.73 7.98 -3.02
CA ALA A 193 -2.63 7.76 -4.16
C ALA A 193 -3.26 6.37 -4.12
N VAL A 194 -2.46 5.34 -3.86
CA VAL A 194 -2.90 3.93 -3.75
C VAL A 194 -3.88 3.75 -2.60
N SER A 195 -3.61 4.35 -1.44
CA SER A 195 -4.54 4.31 -0.30
C SER A 195 -5.87 5.01 -0.61
N ALA A 196 -5.84 6.15 -1.32
CA ALA A 196 -7.04 6.86 -1.76
C ALA A 196 -7.83 6.05 -2.80
N LEU A 197 -7.15 5.35 -3.72
CA LEU A 197 -7.77 4.45 -4.69
C LEU A 197 -8.43 3.27 -3.98
N GLY A 198 -7.73 2.60 -3.07
CA GLY A 198 -8.26 1.49 -2.29
C GLY A 198 -9.52 1.86 -1.53
N LEU A 199 -9.49 3.02 -0.89
CA LEU A 199 -10.65 3.57 -0.19
C LEU A 199 -11.80 3.87 -1.17
N GLY A 200 -11.54 4.53 -2.31
CA GLY A 200 -12.57 4.85 -3.31
C GLY A 200 -13.25 3.60 -3.85
N VAL A 201 -12.48 2.56 -4.18
CA VAL A 201 -13.03 1.27 -4.63
C VAL A 201 -13.84 0.61 -3.52
N MET A 202 -13.35 0.62 -2.28
CA MET A 202 -14.08 0.03 -1.16
C MET A 202 -15.40 0.75 -0.87
N VAL A 203 -15.48 2.06 -1.03
CA VAL A 203 -16.74 2.81 -0.94
C VAL A 203 -17.74 2.36 -2.01
N ILE A 204 -17.28 2.16 -3.26
CA ILE A 204 -18.11 1.66 -4.36
C ILE A 204 -18.61 0.23 -4.06
N VAL A 205 -17.74 -0.66 -3.60
CA VAL A 205 -18.05 -2.05 -3.25
C VAL A 205 -19.05 -2.10 -2.10
N SER A 206 -18.79 -1.35 -1.02
CA SER A 206 -19.67 -1.31 0.15
C SER A 206 -21.08 -0.81 -0.17
N GLY A 207 -21.24 0.02 -1.22
CA GLY A 207 -22.54 0.43 -1.72
C GLY A 207 -23.36 -0.69 -2.40
N ARG A 208 -22.71 -1.81 -2.80
CA ARG A 208 -23.32 -2.92 -3.55
C ARG A 208 -23.48 -4.20 -2.73
N VAL A 209 -22.71 -4.37 -1.65
CA VAL A 209 -22.75 -5.56 -0.80
C VAL A 209 -23.47 -5.29 0.51
N ARG A 210 -24.00 -6.36 1.14
CA ARG A 210 -24.76 -6.26 2.40
C ARG A 210 -23.93 -6.63 3.63
N THR A 211 -22.81 -7.35 3.46
CA THR A 211 -21.98 -7.86 4.55
C THR A 211 -20.56 -7.36 4.47
N LEU A 212 -19.91 -7.19 5.62
CA LEU A 212 -18.49 -6.84 5.73
C LEU A 212 -17.59 -7.89 5.06
N GLN A 213 -17.95 -9.18 5.21
CA GLN A 213 -17.20 -10.28 4.60
C GLN A 213 -17.21 -10.20 3.06
N ALA A 214 -18.38 -9.94 2.45
CA ALA A 214 -18.49 -9.76 1.00
C ALA A 214 -17.70 -8.54 0.52
N ALA A 215 -17.68 -7.44 1.30
CA ALA A 215 -16.86 -6.27 1.01
C ALA A 215 -15.37 -6.61 1.00
N HIS A 216 -14.90 -7.36 1.98
CA HIS A 216 -13.49 -7.80 2.03
C HIS A 216 -13.12 -8.73 0.87
N GLN A 217 -13.96 -9.70 0.52
CA GLN A 217 -13.70 -10.63 -0.60
C GLN A 217 -13.57 -9.89 -1.94
N ILE A 218 -14.50 -8.99 -2.25
CA ILE A 218 -14.45 -8.21 -3.49
C ILE A 218 -13.32 -7.16 -3.42
N GLY A 219 -13.15 -6.53 -2.26
CA GLY A 219 -12.11 -5.53 -2.04
C GLY A 219 -10.70 -6.10 -2.17
N SER A 220 -10.48 -7.38 -1.88
CA SER A 220 -9.17 -8.03 -2.03
C SER A 220 -8.70 -8.10 -3.48
N LEU A 221 -9.62 -8.07 -4.47
CA LEU A 221 -9.26 -8.03 -5.88
C LEU A 221 -8.45 -6.77 -6.27
N ILE A 222 -8.52 -5.70 -5.48
CA ILE A 222 -7.73 -4.48 -5.70
C ILE A 222 -6.21 -4.71 -5.50
N VAL A 223 -5.84 -5.83 -4.88
CA VAL A 223 -4.45 -6.27 -4.74
C VAL A 223 -3.86 -6.77 -6.07
N LEU A 224 -4.70 -7.28 -6.98
CA LEU A 224 -4.25 -7.86 -8.26
C LEU A 224 -3.37 -6.92 -9.10
N PRO A 225 -3.69 -5.63 -9.29
CA PRO A 225 -2.79 -4.72 -10.01
C PRO A 225 -1.40 -4.63 -9.41
N VAL A 226 -1.27 -4.67 -8.07
CA VAL A 226 0.04 -4.63 -7.39
C VAL A 226 0.81 -5.93 -7.64
N VAL A 227 0.11 -7.08 -7.60
CA VAL A 227 0.72 -8.39 -7.93
C VAL A 227 1.16 -8.42 -9.39
N LEU A 228 0.37 -7.88 -10.32
CA LEU A 228 0.75 -7.76 -11.72
C LEU A 228 1.97 -6.87 -11.93
N LEU A 229 2.09 -5.76 -11.20
CA LEU A 229 3.29 -4.92 -11.19
C LEU A 229 4.52 -5.70 -10.72
N LEU A 230 4.38 -6.52 -9.66
CA LEU A 230 5.47 -7.37 -9.18
C LEU A 230 5.90 -8.38 -10.26
N VAL A 231 4.95 -9.06 -10.90
CA VAL A 231 5.24 -10.02 -11.96
C VAL A 231 5.90 -9.35 -13.16
N ALA A 232 5.40 -8.18 -13.58
CA ALA A 232 5.99 -7.41 -14.68
C ALA A 232 7.42 -6.95 -14.37
N GLN A 233 7.68 -6.59 -13.12
CA GLN A 233 9.02 -6.21 -12.67
C GLN A 233 10.01 -7.39 -12.65
N LEU A 234 9.58 -8.55 -12.16
CA LEU A 234 10.38 -9.77 -12.19
C LEU A 234 10.67 -10.25 -13.62
N GLY A 235 9.74 -9.98 -14.54
CA GLY A 235 9.93 -10.24 -15.97
C GLY A 235 10.88 -9.26 -16.68
N GLY A 236 11.43 -8.26 -15.97
CA GLY A 236 12.30 -7.24 -16.58
C GLY A 236 11.55 -6.22 -17.46
N VAL A 237 10.21 -6.26 -17.48
CA VAL A 237 9.36 -5.39 -18.30
C VAL A 237 9.26 -3.98 -17.73
N LEU A 238 9.34 -3.86 -16.41
CA LEU A 238 9.23 -2.59 -15.70
C LEU A 238 10.45 -2.40 -14.80
N LEU A 239 11.21 -1.36 -15.07
CA LEU A 239 12.17 -0.79 -14.13
C LEU A 239 11.49 0.41 -13.46
N PHE A 240 11.59 0.47 -12.15
CA PHE A 240 11.10 1.65 -11.41
C PHE A 240 12.04 2.84 -11.62
N GLU A 241 12.05 3.38 -12.84
CA GLU A 241 12.62 4.70 -13.07
C GLU A 241 11.78 5.75 -12.36
N PRO A 242 12.39 6.78 -11.74
CA PRO A 242 11.64 7.83 -11.02
C PRO A 242 10.55 8.49 -11.89
N ARG A 243 10.81 8.67 -13.19
CA ARG A 243 9.83 9.25 -14.12
C ARG A 243 8.61 8.37 -14.34
N LEU A 244 8.82 7.05 -14.47
CA LEU A 244 7.72 6.08 -14.62
C LEU A 244 6.91 6.00 -13.32
N VAL A 245 7.57 5.98 -12.16
CA VAL A 245 6.90 5.99 -10.86
C VAL A 245 6.08 7.27 -10.66
N ALA A 246 6.58 8.43 -11.07
CA ALA A 246 5.83 9.69 -11.02
C ALA A 246 4.60 9.64 -11.93
N ALA A 247 4.73 9.13 -13.16
CA ALA A 247 3.62 8.98 -14.11
C ALA A 247 2.58 7.95 -13.62
N MET A 248 3.02 6.82 -13.09
CA MET A 248 2.14 5.82 -12.46
C MET A 248 1.37 6.43 -11.28
N GLY A 249 2.05 7.19 -10.42
CA GLY A 249 1.41 7.89 -9.31
C GLY A 249 0.32 8.87 -9.79
N LEU A 250 0.58 9.62 -10.87
CA LEU A 250 -0.42 10.50 -11.47
C LEU A 250 -1.63 9.72 -11.97
N LEU A 251 -1.41 8.60 -12.68
CA LEU A 251 -2.50 7.73 -13.14
C LEU A 251 -3.32 7.20 -11.96
N VAL A 252 -2.67 6.73 -10.90
CA VAL A 252 -3.34 6.24 -9.69
C VAL A 252 -4.15 7.35 -9.02
N TRP A 253 -3.64 8.59 -8.95
CA TRP A 253 -4.39 9.74 -8.44
C TRP A 253 -5.64 10.05 -9.27
N LEU A 254 -5.55 9.98 -10.60
CA LEU A 254 -6.70 10.15 -11.49
C LEU A 254 -7.75 9.08 -11.25
N LEU A 255 -7.33 7.81 -11.16
CA LEU A 255 -8.23 6.69 -10.86
C LEU A 255 -8.84 6.81 -9.45
N ALA A 256 -8.06 7.21 -8.46
CA ALA A 256 -8.53 7.43 -7.09
C ALA A 256 -9.60 8.53 -7.03
N THR A 257 -9.37 9.66 -7.68
CA THR A 257 -10.35 10.76 -7.74
C THR A 257 -11.63 10.35 -8.45
N LEU A 258 -11.52 9.57 -9.53
CA LEU A 258 -12.68 9.01 -10.25
C LEU A 258 -13.46 8.05 -9.35
N ALA A 259 -12.77 7.09 -8.71
CA ALA A 259 -13.40 6.12 -7.80
C ALA A 259 -14.11 6.81 -6.63
N LEU A 260 -13.47 7.81 -6.02
CA LEU A 260 -14.06 8.58 -4.93
C LEU A 260 -15.30 9.37 -5.39
N ARG A 261 -15.30 9.98 -6.58
CA ARG A 261 -16.46 10.68 -7.14
C ARG A 261 -17.64 9.72 -7.38
N ILE A 262 -17.36 8.53 -7.96
CA ILE A 262 -18.39 7.50 -8.19
C ILE A 262 -18.93 7.00 -6.85
N GLY A 263 -18.05 6.69 -5.89
CA GLY A 263 -18.41 6.23 -4.56
C GLY A 263 -19.26 7.23 -3.78
N ALA A 264 -18.88 8.51 -3.81
CA ALA A 264 -19.66 9.59 -3.19
C ALA A 264 -21.07 9.70 -3.77
N GLY A 265 -21.23 9.47 -5.08
CA GLY A 265 -22.54 9.46 -5.74
C GLY A 265 -23.45 8.31 -5.32
N SER A 266 -22.88 7.17 -4.89
CA SER A 266 -23.64 5.99 -4.47
C SER A 266 -24.17 6.08 -3.04
N LEU A 267 -23.59 6.94 -2.20
CA LEU A 267 -23.93 7.14 -0.79
C LEU A 267 -24.82 8.37 -0.53
N ARG A 268 -25.39 9.00 -1.56
CA ARG A 268 -26.36 10.09 -1.38
C ARG A 268 -27.60 9.56 -0.66
N ARG A 269 -28.11 10.32 0.33
CA ARG A 269 -29.28 9.98 1.16
C ARG A 269 -30.48 9.53 0.33
N GLU A 270 -30.73 10.20 -0.82
CA GLU A 270 -31.82 9.86 -1.74
C GLU A 270 -31.76 8.45 -2.31
N ARG A 271 -30.53 7.92 -2.59
CA ARG A 271 -30.33 6.55 -3.10
C ARG A 271 -30.29 5.50 -2.00
N LEU A 272 -29.99 5.87 -0.77
CA LEU A 272 -30.04 4.96 0.38
C LEU A 272 -31.49 4.75 0.84
N ALA A 273 -32.31 5.79 0.82
CA ALA A 273 -33.74 5.71 1.17
C ALA A 273 -34.58 4.84 0.19
N THR A 274 -34.14 4.69 -1.05
CA THR A 274 -34.83 3.85 -2.06
C THR A 274 -34.38 2.39 -2.08
N ARG A 275 -33.38 2.02 -1.28
CA ARG A 275 -32.81 0.67 -1.22
C ARG A 275 -32.97 -0.02 0.15
N LEU A 276 -33.62 0.65 1.09
CA LEU A 276 -34.12 0.14 2.36
C LEU A 276 -35.58 -0.27 2.18
#